data_4da1fa9bf04264624693cc75914d1c26
#
_entry.id   4da1fa9bf04264624693cc75914d1c26
#
_cell.length_a   1.000
_cell.length_b   1.000
_cell.length_c   1.000
_cell.angle_alpha   90.00
_cell.angle_beta   90.00
_cell.angle_gamma   90.00
#
_symmetry.space_group_name_H-M   'P 1'
#
loop_
_entity.id
_entity.type
_entity.pdbx_description
1 polymer ?
#
loop_
_entity_poly.entity_id
_entity_poly.type
_entity_poly.pdbx_seq_one_letter_code
_entity_poly.pdbx_strand_id
1 'polypeptide(L)'
;PRGARVLTADIHDEAAVKAALGDERFDVAVDFIAFTEEDVQRDVRLFAGRAAQYIFISSASAYQKPVAALPITESTPLANPYWQYSRDKIACENFLMERYREEGFPVTIVRPSHTYCGGKAVVALHGARGCWQTLARIRAGKPVIIPGDGTSLWTATHADDFAVGFVGLMGNPHALGTAVHITTDEGMTWNQIYAVLASAMGAPLCAAYVASKFLAVCGRAAGYDFEGPLLGDKAANVRFDNTKIKRLVPDFAPRVSMAQG
;
A
#
# COMPACT_ATOMS: atom_id res chain seq x y z
N PRO A 1 -10.85 4.00 -19.55
CA PRO A 1 -12.20 3.73 -19.08
C PRO A 1 -13.22 4.47 -19.96
N ARG A 2 -14.43 3.91 -20.18
CA ARG A 2 -15.46 4.60 -20.94
C ARG A 2 -15.89 5.86 -20.16
N GLY A 3 -15.91 7.02 -20.84
CA GLY A 3 -16.31 8.30 -20.24
C GLY A 3 -15.21 9.08 -19.50
N ALA A 4 -13.98 8.54 -19.41
CA ALA A 4 -12.88 9.28 -18.81
C ALA A 4 -12.26 10.26 -19.82
N ARG A 5 -12.03 11.51 -19.38
CA ARG A 5 -11.16 12.47 -20.07
C ARG A 5 -9.74 12.30 -19.55
N VAL A 6 -8.79 12.18 -20.45
CA VAL A 6 -7.37 12.10 -20.12
C VAL A 6 -6.75 13.48 -20.34
N LEU A 7 -6.09 14.01 -19.31
CA LEU A 7 -5.24 15.19 -19.38
C LEU A 7 -3.79 14.71 -19.22
N THR A 8 -2.91 15.17 -20.08
CA THR A 8 -1.47 14.85 -20.04
C THR A 8 -0.70 16.09 -19.62
N ALA A 9 -0.05 16.01 -18.46
CA ALA A 9 0.85 17.06 -17.96
C ALA A 9 1.93 16.40 -17.10
N ASP A 10 3.08 17.04 -17.00
CA ASP A 10 4.06 16.70 -15.97
C ASP A 10 3.52 17.19 -14.62
N ILE A 11 3.31 16.25 -13.68
CA ILE A 11 2.79 16.60 -12.35
C ILE A 11 3.71 17.52 -11.56
N HIS A 12 5.01 17.57 -11.90
CA HIS A 12 5.97 18.48 -11.28
C HIS A 12 5.93 19.90 -11.87
N ASP A 13 5.30 20.08 -13.02
CA ASP A 13 5.00 21.40 -13.57
C ASP A 13 3.62 21.87 -13.12
N GLU A 14 3.59 22.52 -11.95
CA GLU A 14 2.35 23.00 -11.33
C GLU A 14 1.57 23.95 -12.24
N ALA A 15 2.27 24.77 -13.06
CA ALA A 15 1.63 25.70 -13.98
C ALA A 15 0.95 24.95 -15.14
N ALA A 16 1.60 23.92 -15.69
CA ALA A 16 1.01 23.06 -16.72
C ALA A 16 -0.19 22.29 -16.20
N VAL A 17 -0.11 21.77 -14.96
CA VAL A 17 -1.25 21.08 -14.32
C VAL A 17 -2.43 22.03 -14.09
N LYS A 18 -2.20 23.24 -13.56
CA LYS A 18 -3.23 24.26 -13.38
C LYS A 18 -3.89 24.66 -14.71
N ALA A 19 -3.09 24.84 -15.75
CA ALA A 19 -3.61 25.15 -17.07
C ALA A 19 -4.47 24.02 -17.66
N ALA A 20 -4.05 22.76 -17.46
CA ALA A 20 -4.80 21.59 -17.90
C ALA A 20 -6.11 21.38 -17.14
N LEU A 21 -6.15 21.67 -15.83
CA LEU A 21 -7.34 21.59 -14.99
C LEU A 21 -8.32 22.77 -15.22
N GLY A 22 -7.81 23.94 -15.67
CA GLY A 22 -8.64 25.13 -15.82
C GLY A 22 -9.37 25.51 -14.52
N ASP A 23 -10.67 25.84 -14.63
CA ASP A 23 -11.51 26.21 -13.49
C ASP A 23 -12.37 25.03 -12.97
N GLU A 24 -12.03 23.81 -13.36
CA GLU A 24 -12.80 22.64 -12.97
C GLU A 24 -12.78 22.43 -11.46
N ARG A 25 -13.92 21.98 -10.93
CA ARG A 25 -14.12 21.55 -9.55
C ARG A 25 -14.42 20.05 -9.54
N PHE A 26 -14.02 19.40 -8.47
CA PHE A 26 -14.11 17.94 -8.35
C PHE A 26 -14.85 17.56 -7.07
N ASP A 27 -15.74 16.58 -7.16
CA ASP A 27 -16.31 15.97 -5.96
C ASP A 27 -15.20 15.25 -5.17
N VAL A 28 -14.31 14.56 -5.89
CA VAL A 28 -13.17 13.85 -5.29
C VAL A 28 -11.93 14.01 -6.17
N ALA A 29 -10.82 14.42 -5.58
CA ALA A 29 -9.48 14.29 -6.17
C ALA A 29 -8.72 13.17 -5.45
N VAL A 30 -8.01 12.34 -6.22
CA VAL A 30 -7.24 11.21 -5.67
C VAL A 30 -5.81 11.26 -6.18
N ASP A 31 -4.83 11.17 -5.29
CA ASP A 31 -3.43 11.04 -5.66
C ASP A 31 -2.86 9.67 -5.30
N PHE A 32 -2.43 8.92 -6.34
CA PHE A 32 -1.72 7.64 -6.23
C PHE A 32 -0.21 7.77 -6.37
N ILE A 33 0.31 8.96 -6.69
CA ILE A 33 1.71 9.18 -7.07
C ILE A 33 2.47 10.17 -6.20
N ALA A 34 1.83 10.75 -5.18
CA ALA A 34 2.51 11.53 -4.16
C ALA A 34 3.29 10.62 -3.20
N PHE A 35 4.60 10.82 -3.09
CA PHE A 35 5.48 10.03 -2.24
C PHE A 35 6.19 10.84 -1.18
N THR A 36 6.34 12.14 -1.36
CA THR A 36 7.05 13.06 -0.47
C THR A 36 6.13 14.17 0.03
N GLU A 37 6.55 14.85 1.08
CA GLU A 37 5.81 16.00 1.61
C GLU A 37 5.67 17.12 0.56
N GLU A 38 6.68 17.33 -0.29
CA GLU A 38 6.62 18.31 -1.39
C GLU A 38 5.51 18.00 -2.39
N ASP A 39 5.27 16.71 -2.66
CA ASP A 39 4.19 16.29 -3.55
C ASP A 39 2.83 16.69 -2.98
N VAL A 40 2.56 16.39 -1.71
CA VAL A 40 1.27 16.72 -1.09
C VAL A 40 1.13 18.23 -0.83
N GLN A 41 2.22 18.97 -0.63
CA GLN A 41 2.21 20.43 -0.60
C GLN A 41 1.74 21.02 -1.95
N ARG A 42 2.24 20.50 -3.04
CA ARG A 42 1.78 20.84 -4.39
C ARG A 42 0.30 20.54 -4.56
N ASP A 43 -0.15 19.36 -4.12
CA ASP A 43 -1.54 18.95 -4.26
C ASP A 43 -2.49 19.83 -3.45
N VAL A 44 -2.12 20.25 -2.24
CA VAL A 44 -2.90 21.23 -1.49
C VAL A 44 -3.03 22.54 -2.28
N ARG A 45 -1.97 23.06 -2.91
CA ARG A 45 -2.05 24.25 -3.77
C ARG A 45 -2.90 24.07 -5.03
N LEU A 46 -2.99 22.84 -5.54
CA LEU A 46 -3.80 22.52 -6.72
C LEU A 46 -5.27 22.33 -6.39
N PHE A 47 -5.60 21.70 -5.27
CA PHE A 47 -6.95 21.20 -4.98
C PHE A 47 -7.67 21.93 -3.85
N ALA A 48 -7.00 22.83 -3.07
CA ALA A 48 -7.67 23.65 -2.07
C ALA A 48 -8.77 24.50 -2.71
N GLY A 49 -10.01 24.37 -2.19
CA GLY A 49 -11.19 25.03 -2.72
C GLY A 49 -11.68 24.50 -4.09
N ARG A 50 -11.03 23.50 -4.66
CA ARG A 50 -11.42 22.86 -5.94
C ARG A 50 -11.98 21.46 -5.77
N ALA A 51 -11.54 20.70 -4.76
CA ALA A 51 -12.04 19.37 -4.46
C ALA A 51 -12.89 19.39 -3.19
N ALA A 52 -14.05 18.73 -3.20
CA ALA A 52 -14.86 18.53 -1.99
C ALA A 52 -14.26 17.45 -1.08
N GLN A 53 -13.48 16.53 -1.64
CA GLN A 53 -12.66 15.55 -0.92
C GLN A 53 -11.34 15.34 -1.67
N TYR A 54 -10.23 15.29 -0.93
CA TYR A 54 -8.92 14.87 -1.44
C TYR A 54 -8.53 13.54 -0.78
N ILE A 55 -8.26 12.51 -1.55
CA ILE A 55 -7.86 11.20 -1.03
C ILE A 55 -6.37 10.99 -1.31
N PHE A 56 -5.59 10.89 -0.25
CA PHE A 56 -4.17 10.58 -0.30
C PHE A 56 -3.94 9.07 -0.10
N ILE A 57 -3.20 8.45 -1.01
CA ILE A 57 -2.78 7.06 -0.87
C ILE A 57 -1.46 7.01 -0.11
N SER A 58 -1.56 6.67 1.17
CA SER A 58 -0.46 6.39 2.07
C SER A 58 -0.02 4.92 1.98
N SER A 59 0.40 4.33 3.08
CA SER A 59 0.80 2.92 3.17
C SER A 59 0.62 2.38 4.57
N ALA A 60 0.20 1.12 4.70
CA ALA A 60 0.21 0.42 5.99
C ALA A 60 1.62 0.18 6.55
N SER A 61 2.68 0.34 5.74
CA SER A 61 4.05 0.32 6.23
C SER A 61 4.41 1.51 7.12
N ALA A 62 3.58 2.57 7.13
CA ALA A 62 3.72 3.71 8.02
C ALA A 62 3.49 3.37 9.50
N TYR A 63 2.69 2.33 9.80
CA TYR A 63 2.48 1.90 11.18
C TYR A 63 3.78 1.46 11.85
N GLN A 64 3.83 1.68 13.16
CA GLN A 64 5.02 1.43 13.98
C GLN A 64 5.68 0.07 13.71
N LYS A 65 7.00 0.11 13.52
CA LYS A 65 7.85 -1.08 13.45
C LYS A 65 8.96 -1.01 14.52
N PRO A 66 9.16 -2.07 15.29
CA PRO A 66 8.40 -3.32 15.28
C PRO A 66 6.94 -3.11 15.72
N VAL A 67 6.04 -3.99 15.27
CA VAL A 67 4.62 -3.95 15.65
C VAL A 67 4.47 -4.30 17.13
N ALA A 68 3.87 -3.38 17.90
CA ALA A 68 3.74 -3.55 19.35
C ALA A 68 2.56 -4.44 19.75
N ALA A 69 1.47 -4.43 18.98
CA ALA A 69 0.25 -5.20 19.25
C ALA A 69 -0.50 -5.54 17.96
N LEU A 70 -1.23 -6.63 18.01
CA LEU A 70 -2.13 -7.05 16.93
C LEU A 70 -3.56 -7.22 17.50
N PRO A 71 -4.59 -6.92 16.69
CA PRO A 71 -4.52 -6.39 15.34
C PRO A 71 -4.08 -4.91 15.33
N ILE A 72 -3.51 -4.47 14.19
CA ILE A 72 -3.18 -3.06 13.93
C ILE A 72 -4.49 -2.31 13.69
N THR A 73 -4.66 -1.18 14.35
CA THR A 73 -5.78 -0.25 14.16
C THR A 73 -5.26 1.09 13.61
N GLU A 74 -6.14 1.97 13.16
CA GLU A 74 -5.73 3.29 12.66
C GLU A 74 -5.17 4.20 13.76
N SER A 75 -5.41 3.87 15.03
CA SER A 75 -4.80 4.55 16.20
C SER A 75 -3.40 4.02 16.56
N THR A 76 -2.94 2.95 15.93
CA THR A 76 -1.56 2.48 16.10
C THR A 76 -0.60 3.59 15.70
N PRO A 77 0.42 3.93 16.51
CA PRO A 77 1.38 4.97 16.20
C PRO A 77 2.05 4.78 14.84
N LEU A 78 2.46 5.88 14.21
CA LEU A 78 3.21 5.88 12.97
C LEU A 78 4.70 6.04 13.29
N ALA A 79 5.50 5.02 12.97
CA ALA A 79 6.95 5.04 13.13
C ALA A 79 7.61 3.91 12.34
N ASN A 80 8.54 4.23 11.45
CA ASN A 80 9.30 3.22 10.73
C ASN A 80 10.77 3.61 10.61
N PRO A 81 11.64 3.09 11.50
CA PRO A 81 13.05 3.46 11.48
C PRO A 81 13.84 2.83 10.33
N TYR A 82 13.28 1.82 9.65
CA TYR A 82 13.99 1.01 8.67
C TYR A 82 13.81 1.48 7.23
N TRP A 83 12.68 2.15 6.89
CA TRP A 83 12.32 2.41 5.51
C TRP A 83 12.00 3.88 5.25
N GLN A 84 12.81 4.54 4.38
CA GLN A 84 12.62 5.95 4.04
C GLN A 84 11.24 6.20 3.43
N TYR A 85 10.83 5.36 2.49
CA TYR A 85 9.48 5.44 1.90
C TYR A 85 8.36 5.57 2.95
N SER A 86 8.44 4.77 4.04
CA SER A 86 7.44 4.84 5.10
C SER A 86 7.52 6.13 5.90
N ARG A 87 8.75 6.65 6.14
CA ARG A 87 8.94 7.96 6.80
C ARG A 87 8.39 9.10 5.95
N ASP A 88 8.59 9.04 4.62
CA ASP A 88 8.06 10.04 3.70
C ASP A 88 6.53 10.02 3.68
N LYS A 89 5.91 8.83 3.67
CA LYS A 89 4.44 8.70 3.79
C LYS A 89 3.93 9.24 5.13
N ILE A 90 4.65 9.02 6.23
CA ILE A 90 4.31 9.60 7.55
C ILE A 90 4.38 11.13 7.51
N ALA A 91 5.40 11.71 6.89
CA ALA A 91 5.52 13.16 6.72
C ALA A 91 4.35 13.73 5.92
N CYS A 92 3.98 13.09 4.80
CA CYS A 92 2.79 13.44 4.02
C CYS A 92 1.52 13.45 4.86
N GLU A 93 1.29 12.40 5.64
CA GLU A 93 0.10 12.29 6.48
C GLU A 93 0.05 13.39 7.55
N ASN A 94 1.17 13.66 8.21
CA ASN A 94 1.27 14.70 9.24
C ASN A 94 0.94 16.07 8.64
N PHE A 95 1.54 16.42 7.51
CA PHE A 95 1.29 17.66 6.81
C PHE A 95 -0.19 17.80 6.40
N LEU A 96 -0.77 16.77 5.75
CA LEU A 96 -2.16 16.82 5.32
C LEU A 96 -3.14 16.94 6.48
N MET A 97 -2.89 16.23 7.59
CA MET A 97 -3.72 16.34 8.80
C MET A 97 -3.58 17.67 9.49
N GLU A 98 -2.42 18.34 9.40
CA GLU A 98 -2.25 19.71 9.84
C GLU A 98 -3.09 20.67 8.98
N ARG A 99 -3.02 20.56 7.66
CA ARG A 99 -3.84 21.38 6.73
C ARG A 99 -5.35 21.17 6.93
N TYR A 100 -5.76 19.95 7.25
CA TYR A 100 -7.16 19.70 7.63
C TYR A 100 -7.58 20.48 8.89
N ARG A 101 -6.76 20.45 9.94
CA ARG A 101 -7.09 21.08 11.22
C ARG A 101 -7.06 22.62 11.16
N GLU A 102 -6.11 23.17 10.42
CA GLU A 102 -5.85 24.61 10.39
C GLU A 102 -6.62 25.33 9.28
N GLU A 103 -6.78 24.69 8.12
CA GLU A 103 -7.31 25.32 6.92
C GLU A 103 -8.59 24.63 6.41
N GLY A 104 -9.01 23.52 7.01
CA GLY A 104 -10.18 22.78 6.58
C GLY A 104 -9.96 22.03 5.25
N PHE A 105 -8.70 21.74 4.86
CA PHE A 105 -8.42 20.97 3.65
C PHE A 105 -9.07 19.58 3.73
N PRO A 106 -9.97 19.18 2.80
CA PRO A 106 -10.88 18.05 3.00
C PRO A 106 -10.21 16.71 2.71
N VAL A 107 -9.20 16.33 3.49
CA VAL A 107 -8.40 15.12 3.26
C VAL A 107 -9.04 13.86 3.85
N THR A 108 -8.90 12.76 3.11
CA THR A 108 -9.04 11.37 3.58
C THR A 108 -7.74 10.64 3.30
N ILE A 109 -7.14 9.99 4.30
CA ILE A 109 -5.91 9.22 4.15
C ILE A 109 -6.26 7.74 4.02
N VAL A 110 -5.82 7.09 2.96
CA VAL A 110 -5.99 5.65 2.76
C VAL A 110 -4.66 4.94 2.93
N ARG A 111 -4.60 3.93 3.79
CA ARG A 111 -3.43 3.10 4.06
C ARG A 111 -3.64 1.69 3.51
N PRO A 112 -3.32 1.41 2.23
CA PRO A 112 -3.35 0.05 1.70
C PRO A 112 -2.25 -0.80 2.33
N SER A 113 -2.53 -2.10 2.52
CA SER A 113 -1.50 -3.11 2.72
C SER A 113 -0.94 -3.56 1.36
N HIS A 114 -0.38 -4.75 1.26
CA HIS A 114 0.08 -5.29 -0.02
C HIS A 114 -1.13 -5.56 -0.94
N THR A 115 -1.34 -4.69 -1.91
CA THR A 115 -2.40 -4.89 -2.92
C THR A 115 -1.86 -5.68 -4.10
N TYR A 116 -2.61 -6.68 -4.56
CA TYR A 116 -2.25 -7.55 -5.68
C TYR A 116 -3.43 -7.76 -6.64
N CYS A 117 -3.13 -8.24 -7.85
CA CYS A 117 -4.11 -8.59 -8.89
C CYS A 117 -3.50 -9.63 -9.83
N GLY A 118 -4.24 -10.09 -10.81
CA GLY A 118 -3.78 -11.10 -11.78
C GLY A 118 -2.47 -10.79 -12.52
N GLY A 119 -2.04 -9.53 -12.55
CA GLY A 119 -0.75 -9.12 -13.13
C GLY A 119 0.42 -9.01 -12.13
N LYS A 120 0.17 -9.19 -10.82
CA LYS A 120 1.17 -8.97 -9.77
C LYS A 120 0.98 -9.92 -8.60
N ALA A 121 1.73 -11.01 -8.58
CA ALA A 121 1.70 -11.96 -7.48
C ALA A 121 2.39 -11.42 -6.22
N VAL A 122 1.93 -11.92 -5.06
CA VAL A 122 2.48 -11.57 -3.75
C VAL A 122 3.76 -12.35 -3.49
N VAL A 123 4.90 -11.67 -3.57
CA VAL A 123 6.20 -12.25 -3.23
C VAL A 123 6.93 -11.36 -2.23
N ALA A 124 7.75 -11.97 -1.37
CA ALA A 124 8.49 -11.24 -0.35
C ALA A 124 9.61 -10.37 -0.93
N LEU A 125 10.26 -10.85 -1.99
CA LEU A 125 11.38 -10.19 -2.67
C LEU A 125 11.05 -10.01 -4.14
N HIS A 126 11.34 -8.83 -4.66
CA HIS A 126 11.23 -8.50 -6.07
C HIS A 126 12.63 -8.36 -6.67
N GLY A 127 12.88 -9.04 -7.79
CA GLY A 127 14.09 -8.83 -8.58
C GLY A 127 13.85 -7.82 -9.72
N ALA A 128 14.80 -7.72 -10.65
CA ALA A 128 14.71 -6.81 -11.80
C ALA A 128 13.47 -7.04 -12.70
N ARG A 129 12.87 -8.23 -12.65
CA ARG A 129 11.63 -8.57 -13.36
C ARG A 129 10.40 -8.63 -12.44
N GLY A 130 10.41 -7.90 -11.34
CA GLY A 130 9.32 -7.90 -10.36
C GLY A 130 9.10 -9.29 -9.74
N CYS A 131 7.84 -9.71 -9.58
CA CYS A 131 7.47 -11.02 -9.02
C CYS A 131 7.78 -12.19 -9.95
N TRP A 132 7.89 -11.95 -11.26
CA TRP A 132 8.07 -13.02 -12.26
C TRP A 132 9.32 -13.87 -12.03
N GLN A 133 10.40 -13.29 -11.54
CA GLN A 133 11.61 -14.08 -11.25
C GLN A 133 11.36 -15.20 -10.23
N THR A 134 10.62 -14.91 -9.18
CA THR A 134 10.24 -15.90 -8.15
C THR A 134 9.32 -16.94 -8.75
N LEU A 135 8.28 -16.54 -9.48
CA LEU A 135 7.34 -17.46 -10.12
C LEU A 135 8.03 -18.39 -11.14
N ALA A 136 8.91 -17.84 -11.98
CA ALA A 136 9.66 -18.62 -12.95
C ALA A 136 10.58 -19.67 -12.27
N ARG A 137 11.16 -19.35 -11.12
CA ARG A 137 11.95 -20.29 -10.32
C ARG A 137 11.08 -21.39 -9.73
N ILE A 138 9.92 -21.07 -9.16
CA ILE A 138 8.96 -22.05 -8.65
C ILE A 138 8.59 -23.02 -9.77
N ARG A 139 8.15 -22.50 -10.92
CA ARG A 139 7.76 -23.32 -12.08
C ARG A 139 8.88 -24.24 -12.57
N ALA A 140 10.12 -23.81 -12.44
CA ALA A 140 11.29 -24.61 -12.83
C ALA A 140 11.81 -25.52 -11.72
N GLY A 141 11.12 -25.66 -10.58
CA GLY A 141 11.54 -26.47 -9.44
C GLY A 141 12.84 -25.96 -8.76
N LYS A 142 13.19 -24.68 -8.98
CA LYS A 142 14.42 -24.09 -8.42
C LYS A 142 14.15 -23.48 -7.04
N PRO A 143 15.16 -23.44 -6.15
CA PRO A 143 15.02 -22.81 -4.85
C PRO A 143 14.57 -21.36 -4.95
N VAL A 144 13.61 -20.96 -4.10
CA VAL A 144 13.15 -19.59 -3.93
C VAL A 144 13.38 -19.13 -2.50
N ILE A 145 13.78 -17.86 -2.35
CA ILE A 145 14.07 -17.29 -1.05
C ILE A 145 12.77 -16.95 -0.34
N ILE A 146 12.65 -17.43 0.90
CA ILE A 146 11.65 -17.01 1.86
C ILE A 146 12.38 -16.29 3.00
N PRO A 147 12.03 -15.02 3.33
CA PRO A 147 12.74 -14.26 4.35
C PRO A 147 12.44 -14.80 5.75
N GLY A 148 13.47 -14.83 6.59
CA GLY A 148 13.39 -15.39 7.95
C GLY A 148 13.14 -16.89 7.91
N ASP A 149 12.22 -17.36 8.72
CA ASP A 149 11.70 -18.72 8.76
C ASP A 149 10.36 -18.89 8.00
N GLY A 150 9.90 -17.80 7.41
CA GLY A 150 8.64 -17.76 6.67
C GLY A 150 7.38 -17.75 7.54
N THR A 151 7.50 -17.61 8.86
CA THR A 151 6.35 -17.67 9.80
C THR A 151 5.69 -16.33 10.06
N SER A 152 6.31 -15.19 9.67
CA SER A 152 5.68 -13.88 9.85
C SER A 152 4.38 -13.79 9.04
N LEU A 153 3.34 -13.28 9.72
CA LEU A 153 2.02 -13.06 9.13
C LEU A 153 2.05 -11.87 8.19
N TRP A 154 1.42 -12.04 7.06
CA TRP A 154 1.28 -11.02 6.03
C TRP A 154 -0.18 -10.86 5.60
N THR A 155 -0.59 -9.63 5.29
CA THR A 155 -1.93 -9.32 4.76
C THR A 155 -1.79 -8.82 3.33
N ALA A 156 -2.36 -9.56 2.38
CA ALA A 156 -2.39 -9.18 0.97
C ALA A 156 -3.84 -9.06 0.50
N THR A 157 -4.22 -7.91 -0.03
CA THR A 157 -5.59 -7.57 -0.40
C THR A 157 -5.73 -7.60 -1.92
N HIS A 158 -6.71 -8.33 -2.45
CA HIS A 158 -6.99 -8.30 -3.89
C HIS A 158 -7.47 -6.92 -4.31
N ALA A 159 -7.08 -6.48 -5.51
CA ALA A 159 -7.40 -5.14 -6.01
C ALA A 159 -8.92 -4.89 -6.12
N ASP A 160 -9.72 -5.92 -6.44
CA ASP A 160 -11.18 -5.78 -6.53
C ASP A 160 -11.79 -5.53 -5.15
N ASP A 161 -11.34 -6.24 -4.11
CA ASP A 161 -11.78 -6.00 -2.74
C ASP A 161 -11.35 -4.61 -2.25
N PHE A 162 -10.10 -4.23 -2.55
CA PHE A 162 -9.61 -2.88 -2.24
C PHE A 162 -10.48 -1.82 -2.93
N ALA A 163 -10.86 -2.01 -4.20
CA ALA A 163 -11.67 -1.07 -4.95
C ALA A 163 -13.05 -0.84 -4.33
N VAL A 164 -13.69 -1.88 -3.78
CA VAL A 164 -14.99 -1.74 -3.08
C VAL A 164 -14.87 -0.77 -1.91
N GLY A 165 -13.88 -0.97 -1.04
CA GLY A 165 -13.63 -0.08 0.10
C GLY A 165 -13.24 1.33 -0.34
N PHE A 166 -12.38 1.42 -1.35
CA PHE A 166 -11.86 2.68 -1.84
C PHE A 166 -12.94 3.56 -2.51
N VAL A 167 -13.74 2.97 -3.39
CA VAL A 167 -14.85 3.69 -4.05
C VAL A 167 -15.92 4.09 -3.04
N GLY A 168 -16.20 3.24 -2.04
CA GLY A 168 -17.15 3.56 -0.98
C GLY A 168 -16.71 4.70 -0.05
N LEU A 169 -15.41 5.05 -0.03
CA LEU A 169 -14.93 6.23 0.69
C LEU A 169 -15.07 7.53 -0.12
N MET A 170 -15.22 7.44 -1.45
CA MET A 170 -15.36 8.61 -2.31
C MET A 170 -16.68 9.34 -2.02
N GLY A 171 -16.60 10.64 -1.75
CA GLY A 171 -17.75 11.46 -1.39
C GLY A 171 -18.34 11.19 0.00
N ASN A 172 -17.71 10.34 0.83
CA ASN A 172 -18.16 10.07 2.18
C ASN A 172 -17.67 11.16 3.16
N PRO A 173 -18.57 12.03 3.68
CA PRO A 173 -18.16 13.11 4.58
C PRO A 173 -17.61 12.62 5.93
N HIS A 174 -17.97 11.41 6.36
CA HIS A 174 -17.47 10.80 7.59
C HIS A 174 -16.03 10.27 7.46
N ALA A 175 -15.49 10.23 6.24
CA ALA A 175 -14.10 9.88 5.99
C ALA A 175 -13.15 11.09 5.99
N LEU A 176 -13.68 12.32 5.99
CA LEU A 176 -12.86 13.54 6.03
C LEU A 176 -12.10 13.68 7.36
N GLY A 177 -10.86 14.14 7.28
CA GLY A 177 -9.99 14.33 8.45
C GLY A 177 -9.61 13.02 9.15
N THR A 178 -9.68 11.88 8.46
CA THR A 178 -9.32 10.59 9.06
C THR A 178 -8.41 9.76 8.16
N ALA A 179 -7.65 8.85 8.80
CA ALA A 179 -6.95 7.77 8.10
C ALA A 179 -7.77 6.48 8.20
N VAL A 180 -7.74 5.68 7.12
CA VAL A 180 -8.44 4.39 7.03
C VAL A 180 -7.53 3.40 6.32
N HIS A 181 -7.30 2.22 6.89
CA HIS A 181 -6.71 1.14 6.12
C HIS A 181 -7.80 0.31 5.43
N ILE A 182 -7.48 -0.16 4.23
CA ILE A 182 -8.36 -1.03 3.44
C ILE A 182 -7.58 -2.31 3.19
N THR A 183 -7.95 -3.38 3.91
CA THR A 183 -7.23 -4.66 3.87
C THR A 183 -8.19 -5.83 3.89
N THR A 184 -7.73 -7.01 3.44
CA THR A 184 -8.48 -8.25 3.70
C THR A 184 -8.45 -8.60 5.19
N ASP A 185 -9.44 -9.39 5.62
CA ASP A 185 -9.44 -9.99 6.97
C ASP A 185 -8.50 -11.23 7.05
N GLU A 186 -8.05 -11.74 5.90
CA GLU A 186 -7.16 -12.89 5.81
C GLU A 186 -5.72 -12.50 6.15
N GLY A 187 -5.10 -13.29 7.01
CA GLY A 187 -3.67 -13.22 7.30
C GLY A 187 -3.01 -14.56 7.01
N MET A 188 -1.93 -14.55 6.23
CA MET A 188 -1.18 -15.76 5.87
C MET A 188 0.30 -15.60 6.21
N THR A 189 0.95 -16.67 6.61
CA THR A 189 2.41 -16.69 6.72
C THR A 189 3.06 -16.66 5.34
N TRP A 190 4.30 -16.21 5.24
CA TRP A 190 5.03 -16.30 3.98
C TRP A 190 5.12 -17.73 3.46
N ASN A 191 5.25 -18.73 4.36
CA ASN A 191 5.22 -20.15 3.98
C ASN A 191 3.92 -20.53 3.28
N GLN A 192 2.77 -20.09 3.82
CA GLN A 192 1.46 -20.35 3.22
C GLN A 192 1.31 -19.64 1.87
N ILE A 193 1.73 -18.37 1.77
CA ILE A 193 1.67 -17.61 0.51
C ILE A 193 2.48 -18.31 -0.57
N TYR A 194 3.71 -18.72 -0.27
CA TYR A 194 4.56 -19.40 -1.27
C TYR A 194 4.04 -20.80 -1.60
N ALA A 195 3.41 -21.49 -0.65
CA ALA A 195 2.73 -22.77 -0.93
C ALA A 195 1.55 -22.59 -1.91
N VAL A 196 0.73 -21.55 -1.73
CA VAL A 196 -0.35 -21.19 -2.67
C VAL A 196 0.21 -20.89 -4.06
N LEU A 197 1.27 -20.09 -4.16
CA LEU A 197 1.92 -19.79 -5.45
C LEU A 197 2.46 -21.05 -6.12
N ALA A 198 3.12 -21.94 -5.38
CA ALA A 198 3.64 -23.18 -5.91
C ALA A 198 2.52 -24.12 -6.40
N SER A 199 1.44 -24.23 -5.63
CA SER A 199 0.25 -24.99 -6.00
C SER A 199 -0.39 -24.44 -7.29
N ALA A 200 -0.57 -23.13 -7.39
CA ALA A 200 -1.11 -22.47 -8.58
C ALA A 200 -0.22 -22.67 -9.82
N MET A 201 1.10 -22.80 -9.63
CA MET A 201 2.07 -23.09 -10.69
C MET A 201 2.17 -24.57 -11.04
N GLY A 202 1.48 -25.47 -10.32
CA GLY A 202 1.56 -26.90 -10.49
C GLY A 202 2.96 -27.49 -10.22
N ALA A 203 3.72 -26.87 -9.31
CA ALA A 203 5.12 -27.21 -9.05
C ALA A 203 5.39 -27.38 -7.53
N PRO A 204 6.34 -28.24 -7.13
CA PRO A 204 6.74 -28.34 -5.74
C PRO A 204 7.45 -27.06 -5.28
N LEU A 205 7.20 -26.63 -4.04
CA LEU A 205 7.92 -25.53 -3.43
C LEU A 205 9.30 -26.00 -2.95
N CYS A 206 10.35 -25.43 -3.52
CA CYS A 206 11.72 -25.59 -3.02
C CYS A 206 12.11 -24.30 -2.27
N ALA A 207 11.87 -24.24 -0.95
CA ALA A 207 12.12 -23.06 -0.13
C ALA A 207 13.57 -23.00 0.35
N ALA A 208 14.17 -21.81 0.26
CA ALA A 208 15.45 -21.47 0.88
C ALA A 208 15.21 -20.36 1.90
N TYR A 209 15.31 -20.67 3.17
CA TYR A 209 15.09 -19.72 4.26
C TYR A 209 16.35 -18.91 4.53
N VAL A 210 16.22 -17.59 4.50
CA VAL A 210 17.34 -16.66 4.65
C VAL A 210 16.96 -15.50 5.57
N ALA A 211 17.78 -15.25 6.59
CA ALA A 211 17.52 -14.17 7.54
C ALA A 211 17.39 -12.81 6.85
N SER A 212 16.34 -12.04 7.17
CA SER A 212 16.04 -10.74 6.55
C SER A 212 17.21 -9.75 6.62
N LYS A 213 17.96 -9.71 7.74
CA LYS A 213 19.16 -8.88 7.87
C LYS A 213 20.28 -9.29 6.91
N PHE A 214 20.46 -10.59 6.68
CA PHE A 214 21.44 -11.06 5.72
C PHE A 214 21.05 -10.72 4.29
N LEU A 215 19.75 -10.87 3.95
CA LEU A 215 19.22 -10.45 2.67
C LEU A 215 19.40 -8.94 2.42
N ALA A 216 19.23 -8.11 3.45
CA ALA A 216 19.48 -6.67 3.36
C ALA A 216 20.96 -6.37 3.01
N VAL A 217 21.90 -7.07 3.62
CA VAL A 217 23.34 -6.92 3.31
C VAL A 217 23.63 -7.37 1.87
N CYS A 218 23.15 -8.54 1.47
CA CYS A 218 23.32 -9.05 0.11
C CYS A 218 22.67 -8.14 -0.94
N GLY A 219 21.47 -7.64 -0.65
CA GLY A 219 20.74 -6.72 -1.52
C GLY A 219 21.55 -5.46 -1.78
N ARG A 220 22.07 -4.83 -0.74
CA ARG A 220 22.89 -3.61 -0.85
C ARG A 220 24.13 -3.85 -1.72
N ALA A 221 24.82 -4.99 -1.55
CA ALA A 221 25.95 -5.36 -2.39
C ALA A 221 25.59 -5.59 -3.86
N ALA A 222 24.32 -5.93 -4.14
CA ALA A 222 23.79 -6.18 -5.47
C ALA A 222 22.99 -4.97 -6.05
N GLY A 223 22.97 -3.82 -5.38
CA GLY A 223 22.24 -2.62 -5.81
C GLY A 223 20.73 -2.66 -5.57
N TYR A 224 20.25 -3.49 -4.63
CA TYR A 224 18.84 -3.56 -4.24
C TYR A 224 18.62 -3.06 -2.81
N ASP A 225 17.58 -2.26 -2.59
CA ASP A 225 17.07 -2.03 -1.23
C ASP A 225 16.16 -3.18 -0.82
N PHE A 226 16.70 -4.12 -0.04
CA PHE A 226 15.91 -5.14 0.65
C PHE A 226 15.73 -4.80 2.14
N GLU A 227 16.48 -3.86 2.69
CA GLU A 227 16.41 -3.49 4.10
C GLU A 227 15.05 -2.87 4.44
N GLY A 228 14.68 -1.80 3.72
CA GLY A 228 13.41 -1.12 3.90
C GLY A 228 12.22 -2.06 3.78
N PRO A 229 12.00 -2.71 2.62
CA PRO A 229 10.85 -3.59 2.41
C PRO A 229 10.80 -4.82 3.32
N LEU A 230 11.94 -5.36 3.78
CA LEU A 230 11.94 -6.51 4.67
C LEU A 230 11.83 -6.08 6.14
N LEU A 231 12.82 -5.32 6.67
CA LEU A 231 12.85 -4.97 8.10
C LEU A 231 11.78 -3.91 8.43
N GLY A 232 11.50 -3.02 7.50
CA GLY A 232 10.49 -1.97 7.65
C GLY A 232 9.06 -2.45 7.40
N ASP A 233 8.87 -3.70 6.91
CA ASP A 233 7.53 -4.16 6.59
C ASP A 233 7.36 -5.67 6.72
N LYS A 234 7.89 -6.49 5.80
CA LYS A 234 7.55 -7.90 5.60
C LYS A 234 8.08 -8.87 6.67
N ALA A 235 9.10 -8.47 7.44
CA ALA A 235 9.63 -9.28 8.55
C ALA A 235 8.78 -9.17 9.83
N ALA A 236 7.86 -8.22 9.91
CA ALA A 236 6.94 -8.06 11.03
C ALA A 236 5.62 -8.80 10.76
N ASN A 237 4.98 -9.29 11.83
CA ASN A 237 3.60 -9.76 11.74
C ASN A 237 2.68 -8.57 11.50
N VAL A 238 1.82 -8.65 10.49
CA VAL A 238 0.79 -7.65 10.22
C VAL A 238 -0.57 -8.32 10.05
N ARG A 239 -1.52 -7.85 10.87
CA ARG A 239 -2.94 -8.17 10.78
C ARG A 239 -3.70 -6.92 11.19
N PHE A 240 -4.75 -6.59 10.46
CA PHE A 240 -5.47 -5.33 10.62
C PHE A 240 -6.87 -5.54 11.18
N ASP A 241 -7.36 -4.53 11.91
CA ASP A 241 -8.76 -4.45 12.34
C ASP A 241 -9.53 -3.60 11.33
N ASN A 242 -10.36 -4.22 10.52
CA ASN A 242 -11.15 -3.58 9.48
C ASN A 242 -12.48 -2.96 9.99
N THR A 243 -12.67 -2.83 11.31
CA THR A 243 -13.92 -2.29 11.90
C THR A 243 -14.22 -0.88 11.37
N LYS A 244 -13.20 -0.03 11.21
CA LYS A 244 -13.39 1.35 10.75
C LYS A 244 -13.87 1.42 9.30
N ILE A 245 -13.19 0.74 8.38
CA ILE A 245 -13.61 0.72 6.97
C ILE A 245 -15.00 0.10 6.80
N LYS A 246 -15.30 -1.00 7.49
CA LYS A 246 -16.63 -1.65 7.46
C LYS A 246 -17.74 -0.74 7.99
N ARG A 247 -17.45 0.15 8.94
CA ARG A 247 -18.40 1.14 9.43
C ARG A 247 -18.61 2.29 8.44
N LEU A 248 -17.55 2.75 7.79
CA LEU A 248 -17.61 3.83 6.80
C LEU A 248 -18.21 3.36 5.47
N VAL A 249 -17.96 2.11 5.10
CA VAL A 249 -18.40 1.47 3.86
C VAL A 249 -19.03 0.11 4.24
N PRO A 250 -20.33 0.07 4.59
CA PRO A 250 -20.99 -1.17 5.05
C PRO A 250 -20.93 -2.31 4.03
N ASP A 251 -20.85 -2.01 2.73
CA ASP A 251 -20.73 -3.00 1.66
C ASP A 251 -19.33 -3.59 1.53
N PHE A 252 -18.35 -3.05 2.26
CA PHE A 252 -16.98 -3.57 2.25
C PHE A 252 -16.92 -4.90 3.00
N ALA A 253 -16.84 -5.97 2.23
CA ALA A 253 -16.61 -7.33 2.70
C ALA A 253 -15.60 -8.00 1.76
N PRO A 254 -14.31 -8.11 2.14
CA PRO A 254 -13.31 -8.79 1.31
C PRO A 254 -13.73 -10.22 1.02
N ARG A 255 -13.71 -10.61 -0.26
CA ARG A 255 -14.24 -11.91 -0.72
C ARG A 255 -13.21 -12.74 -1.46
N VAL A 256 -12.16 -12.11 -1.97
CA VAL A 256 -11.14 -12.80 -2.76
C VAL A 256 -10.04 -13.28 -1.82
N SER A 257 -10.02 -14.58 -1.57
CA SER A 257 -8.92 -15.19 -0.82
C SER A 257 -7.62 -15.22 -1.66
N MET A 258 -6.47 -15.34 -1.00
CA MET A 258 -5.18 -15.45 -1.67
C MET A 258 -5.12 -16.64 -2.65
N ALA A 259 -5.86 -17.70 -2.38
CA ALA A 259 -5.91 -18.89 -3.25
C ALA A 259 -6.77 -18.67 -4.50
N GLN A 260 -7.71 -17.72 -4.49
CA GLN A 260 -8.60 -17.39 -5.62
C GLN A 260 -8.00 -16.31 -6.53
N GLY A 261 -7.30 -15.32 -5.95
CA GLY A 261 -6.71 -14.19 -6.67
C GLY A 261 -5.33 -14.49 -7.22
#